data_007c20806f1d6a2f14359e0cb740ba35
#
_entry.id   007c20806f1d6a2f14359e0cb740ba35
#
_cell.length_a   1.000
_cell.length_b   1.000
_cell.length_c   1.000
_cell.angle_alpha   90.00
_cell.angle_beta   90.00
_cell.angle_gamma   90.00
#
_symmetry.space_group_name_H-M   'P 1'
#
loop_
_entity.id
_entity.type
_entity.pdbx_description
1 polymer ?
#
loop_
_entity_poly.entity_id
_entity_poly.type
_entity_poly.pdbx_seq_one_letter_code
_entity_poly.pdbx_strand_id
1 'polypeptide(L)'
;APGRPVWVVENHNSFWSFGEWTQTAKRYSAVVSGAGEAFRSTGKALDQVLQEVSGIGAEYLGDLDPKGVGIPLDFNRGVAGEGTRVHPALEHYKWLLTNGIRREKPECRDAVESRAHAWLGPELGEALAELWKQGQWMPQEALGFEQLGP
;
A
#
# COMPACT_ATOMS: atom_id res chain seq x y z
N ALA A 1 3.32 16.72 -6.77
CA ALA A 1 4.28 17.15 -7.78
C ALA A 1 4.15 16.34 -9.04
N PRO A 2 4.02 16.98 -10.22
CA PRO A 2 3.94 16.26 -11.49
C PRO A 2 5.18 15.36 -11.69
N GLY A 3 4.98 14.22 -12.33
CA GLY A 3 6.07 13.27 -12.57
C GLY A 3 6.41 12.37 -11.42
N ARG A 4 5.63 12.41 -10.34
CA ARG A 4 5.80 11.54 -9.19
C ARG A 4 4.68 10.50 -9.15
N PRO A 5 4.85 9.39 -8.43
CA PRO A 5 3.77 8.41 -8.32
C PRO A 5 2.59 8.96 -7.51
N VAL A 6 1.44 8.37 -7.73
CA VAL A 6 0.26 8.57 -6.88
C VAL A 6 0.35 7.58 -5.73
N TRP A 7 0.02 8.02 -4.53
CA TRP A 7 0.04 7.18 -3.34
C TRP A 7 -1.38 6.74 -2.99
N VAL A 8 -1.64 5.45 -3.09
CA VAL A 8 -2.93 4.86 -2.74
C VAL A 8 -2.87 4.34 -1.32
N VAL A 9 -3.67 4.90 -0.44
CA VAL A 9 -3.67 4.57 0.99
C VAL A 9 -5.03 3.98 1.36
N GLU A 10 -5.02 2.78 1.95
CA GLU A 10 -6.26 2.11 2.34
C GLU A 10 -6.92 2.74 3.56
N ASN A 11 -6.14 3.09 4.58
CA ASN A 11 -6.66 3.62 5.83
C ASN A 11 -7.10 5.08 5.67
N HIS A 12 -8.38 5.37 5.97
CA HIS A 12 -8.96 6.69 5.81
C HIS A 12 -8.29 7.76 6.68
N ASN A 13 -7.94 7.42 7.92
CA ASN A 13 -7.27 8.37 8.81
C ASN A 13 -5.87 8.73 8.31
N SER A 14 -5.15 7.72 7.82
CA SER A 14 -3.83 7.92 7.22
C SER A 14 -3.90 8.76 5.94
N PHE A 15 -5.00 8.65 5.19
CA PHE A 15 -5.19 9.42 3.96
C PHE A 15 -5.06 10.93 4.22
N TRP A 16 -5.68 11.44 5.28
CA TRP A 16 -5.60 12.87 5.60
C TRP A 16 -4.21 13.29 6.03
N SER A 17 -3.56 12.52 6.91
CA SER A 17 -2.21 12.82 7.38
C SER A 17 -1.19 12.78 6.25
N PHE A 18 -1.30 11.79 5.39
CA PHE A 18 -0.37 11.60 4.26
C PHE A 18 -0.59 12.67 3.18
N GLY A 19 -1.84 13.12 3.02
CA GLY A 19 -2.15 14.21 2.10
C GLY A 19 -1.42 15.49 2.46
N GLU A 20 -1.42 15.86 3.75
CA GLU A 20 -0.70 17.03 4.24
C GLU A 20 0.81 16.87 4.06
N TRP A 21 1.35 15.71 4.40
CA TRP A 21 2.76 15.43 4.24
C TRP A 21 3.20 15.53 2.77
N THR A 22 2.39 15.02 1.86
CA THR A 22 2.69 15.06 0.43
C THR A 22 2.78 16.48 -0.10
N GLN A 23 1.92 17.37 0.38
CA GLN A 23 2.00 18.80 0.02
C GLN A 23 3.33 19.40 0.47
N THR A 24 3.83 19.00 1.61
CA THR A 24 5.08 19.48 2.17
C THR A 24 6.30 18.82 1.52
N ALA A 25 6.30 17.50 1.44
CA ALA A 25 7.47 16.74 0.99
C ALA A 25 7.57 16.62 -0.53
N LYS A 26 6.47 16.76 -1.26
CA LYS A 26 6.42 16.68 -2.72
C LYS A 26 6.94 15.37 -3.30
N ARG A 27 6.81 14.26 -2.56
CA ARG A 27 7.24 12.94 -3.00
C ARG A 27 6.23 12.25 -3.92
N TYR A 28 4.98 12.66 -3.81
CA TYR A 28 3.90 12.08 -4.59
C TYR A 28 3.15 13.16 -5.37
N SER A 29 2.55 12.78 -6.47
CA SER A 29 1.70 13.68 -7.26
C SER A 29 0.37 13.92 -6.57
N ALA A 30 -0.15 12.90 -5.89
CA ALA A 30 -1.40 12.96 -5.13
C ALA A 30 -1.45 11.80 -4.16
N VAL A 31 -2.32 11.90 -3.17
CA VAL A 31 -2.69 10.80 -2.28
C VAL A 31 -4.17 10.50 -2.52
N VAL A 32 -4.51 9.24 -2.73
CA VAL A 32 -5.90 8.82 -2.91
C VAL A 32 -6.26 7.74 -1.92
N SER A 33 -7.53 7.72 -1.52
CA SER A 33 -8.04 6.69 -0.64
C SER A 33 -8.39 5.44 -1.44
N GLY A 34 -7.85 4.30 -1.03
CA GLY A 34 -8.16 3.03 -1.66
C GLY A 34 -9.56 2.53 -1.35
N ALA A 35 -10.09 2.85 -0.16
CA ALA A 35 -11.44 2.53 0.28
C ALA A 35 -11.89 1.08 0.01
N GLY A 36 -11.00 0.10 0.15
CA GLY A 36 -11.33 -1.32 0.06
C GLY A 36 -12.00 -1.74 -1.25
N GLU A 37 -13.25 -2.19 -1.17
CA GLU A 37 -13.98 -2.69 -2.34
C GLU A 37 -14.12 -1.65 -3.46
N ALA A 38 -14.29 -0.38 -3.11
CA ALA A 38 -14.40 0.69 -4.09
C ALA A 38 -13.14 0.80 -4.95
N PHE A 39 -11.96 0.62 -4.34
CA PHE A 39 -10.70 0.64 -5.08
C PHE A 39 -10.63 -0.48 -6.12
N ARG A 40 -11.04 -1.69 -5.75
CA ARG A 40 -11.00 -2.83 -6.67
C ARG A 40 -11.86 -2.64 -7.92
N SER A 41 -12.97 -1.93 -7.79
CA SER A 41 -13.91 -1.73 -8.89
C SER A 41 -13.62 -0.50 -9.73
N THR A 42 -12.63 0.31 -9.36
CA THR A 42 -12.37 1.61 -9.98
C THR A 42 -10.99 1.74 -10.63
N GLY A 43 -10.51 0.67 -11.29
CA GLY A 43 -9.22 0.71 -11.96
C GLY A 43 -9.08 1.85 -12.96
N LYS A 44 -10.16 2.17 -13.67
CA LYS A 44 -10.19 3.29 -14.62
C LYS A 44 -10.08 4.64 -13.89
N ALA A 45 -10.58 4.73 -12.68
CA ALA A 45 -10.49 5.95 -11.88
C ALA A 45 -9.04 6.26 -11.50
N LEU A 46 -8.22 5.24 -11.24
CA LEU A 46 -6.80 5.45 -10.97
C LEU A 46 -6.08 6.03 -12.19
N ASP A 47 -6.34 5.47 -13.38
CA ASP A 47 -5.75 5.98 -14.61
C ASP A 47 -6.15 7.44 -14.85
N GLN A 48 -7.39 7.79 -14.57
CA GLN A 48 -7.89 9.15 -14.70
C GLN A 48 -7.19 10.10 -13.72
N VAL A 49 -7.02 9.69 -12.46
CA VAL A 49 -6.31 10.50 -11.47
C VAL A 49 -4.88 10.74 -11.91
N LEU A 50 -4.17 9.71 -12.39
CA LEU A 50 -2.82 9.84 -12.88
C LEU A 50 -2.73 10.88 -14.00
N GLN A 51 -3.68 10.85 -14.92
CA GLN A 51 -3.72 11.80 -16.01
C GLN A 51 -3.96 13.23 -15.53
N GLU A 52 -4.92 13.41 -14.61
CA GLU A 52 -5.28 14.73 -14.09
C GLU A 52 -4.14 15.39 -13.29
N VAL A 53 -3.35 14.62 -12.55
CA VAL A 53 -2.26 15.15 -11.73
C VAL A 53 -0.89 15.02 -12.39
N SER A 54 -0.84 14.54 -13.63
CA SER A 54 0.40 14.25 -14.35
C SER A 54 1.33 13.33 -13.55
N GLY A 55 0.75 12.33 -12.89
CA GLY A 55 1.47 11.35 -12.07
C GLY A 55 2.06 10.25 -12.92
N ILE A 56 3.13 9.64 -12.43
CA ILE A 56 3.79 8.50 -13.07
C ILE A 56 3.76 7.31 -12.10
N GLY A 57 2.89 6.35 -12.40
CA GLY A 57 2.75 5.14 -11.60
C GLY A 57 1.97 5.36 -10.30
N ALA A 58 1.74 4.27 -9.60
CA ALA A 58 0.99 4.27 -8.36
C ALA A 58 1.64 3.34 -7.35
N GLU A 59 1.75 3.79 -6.10
CA GLU A 59 2.24 2.99 -4.98
C GLU A 59 1.11 2.80 -3.98
N TYR A 60 1.00 1.60 -3.44
CA TYR A 60 -0.06 1.22 -2.50
C TYR A 60 0.52 0.99 -1.10
N LEU A 61 -0.20 1.46 -0.10
CA LEU A 61 0.09 1.18 1.30
C LEU A 61 -1.20 0.78 2.01
N GLY A 62 -1.20 -0.37 2.64
CA GLY A 62 -2.32 -0.87 3.43
C GLY A 62 -1.83 -1.70 4.59
N ASP A 63 -2.76 -2.31 5.31
CA ASP A 63 -2.43 -3.19 6.43
C ASP A 63 -1.64 -4.41 5.96
N LEU A 64 -0.69 -4.84 6.78
CA LEU A 64 0.11 -6.04 6.54
C LEU A 64 -0.59 -7.27 7.13
N ASP A 65 -1.81 -7.50 6.67
CA ASP A 65 -2.55 -8.75 6.89
C ASP A 65 -2.95 -9.33 5.54
N PRO A 66 -3.42 -10.58 5.49
CA PRO A 66 -3.77 -11.21 4.21
C PRO A 66 -4.80 -10.42 3.39
N LYS A 67 -5.78 -9.82 4.05
CA LYS A 67 -6.79 -9.01 3.37
C LYS A 67 -6.18 -7.73 2.80
N GLY A 68 -5.39 -7.02 3.60
CA GLY A 68 -4.80 -5.75 3.20
C GLY A 68 -3.80 -5.90 2.05
N VAL A 69 -3.02 -6.97 2.04
CA VAL A 69 -2.11 -7.27 0.93
C VAL A 69 -2.87 -7.84 -0.26
N GLY A 70 -3.95 -8.55 -0.04
CA GLY A 70 -4.79 -9.11 -1.10
C GLY A 70 -5.46 -8.06 -1.96
N ILE A 71 -5.82 -6.91 -1.40
CA ILE A 71 -6.50 -5.84 -2.13
C ILE A 71 -5.69 -5.35 -3.34
N PRO A 72 -4.43 -4.91 -3.20
CA PRO A 72 -3.65 -4.47 -4.36
C PRO A 72 -3.34 -5.61 -5.34
N LEU A 73 -3.15 -6.83 -4.84
CA LEU A 73 -2.91 -7.99 -5.69
C LEU A 73 -4.12 -8.30 -6.58
N ASP A 74 -5.31 -8.27 -6.00
CA ASP A 74 -6.55 -8.51 -6.75
C ASP A 74 -6.83 -7.35 -7.72
N PHE A 75 -6.56 -6.12 -7.31
CA PHE A 75 -6.65 -4.97 -8.19
C PHE A 75 -5.77 -5.17 -9.42
N ASN A 76 -4.51 -5.52 -9.23
CA ASN A 76 -3.56 -5.69 -10.33
C ASN A 76 -3.98 -6.81 -11.28
N ARG A 77 -4.55 -7.89 -10.73
CA ARG A 77 -5.06 -9.00 -11.55
C ARG A 77 -6.21 -8.57 -12.45
N GLY A 78 -7.02 -7.63 -11.97
CA GLY A 78 -8.16 -7.12 -12.72
C GLY A 78 -7.81 -6.05 -13.76
N VAL A 79 -6.58 -5.53 -13.74
CA VAL A 79 -6.16 -4.52 -14.71
C VAL A 79 -5.93 -5.15 -16.07
N ALA A 80 -6.59 -4.61 -17.11
CA ALA A 80 -6.48 -5.11 -18.46
C ALA A 80 -5.39 -4.36 -19.23
N GLY A 81 -4.63 -5.10 -20.03
CA GLY A 81 -3.65 -4.52 -20.96
C GLY A 81 -2.62 -3.62 -20.29
N GLU A 82 -2.52 -2.40 -20.78
CA GLU A 82 -1.55 -1.41 -20.33
C GLU A 82 -2.07 -0.51 -19.20
N GLY A 83 -3.22 -0.84 -18.60
CA GLY A 83 -3.74 -0.10 -17.46
C GLY A 83 -2.74 -0.07 -16.30
N THR A 84 -2.86 0.94 -15.46
CA THR A 84 -1.92 1.15 -14.35
C THR A 84 -2.12 0.11 -13.26
N ARG A 85 -1.05 -0.59 -12.93
CA ARG A 85 -0.98 -1.48 -11.78
C ARG A 85 -0.37 -0.75 -10.60
N VAL A 86 -0.71 -1.16 -9.38
CA VAL A 86 -0.11 -0.56 -8.19
C VAL A 86 1.10 -1.38 -7.75
N HIS A 87 2.14 -0.68 -7.36
CA HIS A 87 3.34 -1.25 -6.78
C HIS A 87 3.33 -1.01 -5.26
N PRO A 88 4.03 -1.83 -4.48
CA PRO A 88 4.10 -1.58 -3.05
C PRO A 88 4.91 -0.32 -2.76
N ALA A 89 4.45 0.45 -1.77
CA ALA A 89 5.22 1.58 -1.24
C ALA A 89 6.36 1.03 -0.36
N LEU A 90 7.42 0.55 -0.99
CA LEU A 90 8.46 -0.28 -0.36
C LEU A 90 9.11 0.36 0.85
N GLU A 91 9.44 1.65 0.78
CA GLU A 91 10.07 2.33 1.91
C GLU A 91 9.16 2.39 3.13
N HIS A 92 7.87 2.59 2.90
CA HIS A 92 6.89 2.65 3.98
C HIS A 92 6.62 1.27 4.57
N TYR A 93 6.50 0.25 3.73
CA TYR A 93 6.38 -1.13 4.21
C TYR A 93 7.62 -1.58 4.98
N LYS A 94 8.80 -1.21 4.51
CA LYS A 94 10.05 -1.51 5.21
C LYS A 94 10.07 -0.88 6.60
N TRP A 95 9.65 0.37 6.70
CA TRP A 95 9.53 1.05 7.98
C TRP A 95 8.56 0.32 8.91
N LEU A 96 7.38 -0.06 8.40
CA LEU A 96 6.38 -0.80 9.18
C LEU A 96 6.93 -2.12 9.70
N LEU A 97 7.56 -2.90 8.84
CA LEU A 97 8.13 -4.20 9.22
C LEU A 97 9.26 -4.09 10.23
N THR A 98 9.94 -2.95 10.24
CA THR A 98 11.04 -2.69 11.19
C THR A 98 10.53 -2.09 12.50
N ASN A 99 9.58 -1.16 12.45
CA ASN A 99 9.18 -0.32 13.58
C ASN A 99 7.70 -0.40 13.94
N GLY A 100 6.87 -1.05 13.12
CA GLY A 100 5.43 -1.07 13.31
C GLY A 100 4.99 -1.88 14.50
N ILE A 101 3.70 -1.75 14.84
CA ILE A 101 3.09 -2.45 15.96
C ILE A 101 2.60 -3.81 15.48
N ARG A 102 3.03 -4.89 16.16
CA ARG A 102 2.56 -6.24 15.87
C ARG A 102 1.30 -6.52 16.66
N ARG A 103 0.30 -7.07 15.99
CA ARG A 103 -0.95 -7.49 16.61
C ARG A 103 -1.21 -8.94 16.30
N GLU A 104 -1.90 -9.63 17.22
CA GLU A 104 -2.21 -11.05 17.07
C GLU A 104 -3.39 -11.27 16.13
N LYS A 105 -3.21 -12.20 15.20
CA LYS A 105 -4.26 -12.68 14.30
C LYS A 105 -3.89 -14.08 13.83
N PRO A 106 -4.27 -15.11 14.61
CA PRO A 106 -3.85 -16.49 14.32
C PRO A 106 -4.20 -16.97 12.90
N GLU A 107 -5.27 -16.46 12.29
CA GLU A 107 -5.67 -16.80 10.94
C GLU A 107 -4.59 -16.48 9.90
N CYS A 108 -3.68 -15.57 10.20
CA CYS A 108 -2.58 -15.25 9.29
C CYS A 108 -1.68 -16.44 8.98
N ARG A 109 -1.62 -17.42 9.89
CA ARG A 109 -0.80 -18.62 9.70
C ARG A 109 -1.23 -19.45 8.49
N ASP A 110 -2.49 -19.35 8.10
CA ASP A 110 -3.04 -20.09 6.98
C ASP A 110 -2.95 -19.33 5.66
N ALA A 111 -2.34 -18.15 5.67
CA ALA A 111 -2.26 -17.29 4.49
C ALA A 111 -1.29 -17.86 3.45
N VAL A 112 -1.66 -17.72 2.18
CA VAL A 112 -0.79 -18.09 1.05
C VAL A 112 0.07 -16.88 0.70
N GLU A 113 1.38 -16.97 0.96
CA GLU A 113 2.29 -15.84 0.85
C GLU A 113 2.91 -15.66 -0.53
N SER A 114 2.79 -16.63 -1.44
CA SER A 114 3.53 -16.62 -2.70
C SER A 114 3.28 -15.36 -3.55
N ARG A 115 2.04 -14.89 -3.63
CA ARG A 115 1.72 -13.66 -4.38
C ARG A 115 2.25 -12.42 -3.69
N ALA A 116 2.12 -12.37 -2.37
CA ALA A 116 2.62 -11.26 -1.56
C ALA A 116 4.13 -11.18 -1.63
N HIS A 117 4.82 -12.32 -1.56
CA HIS A 117 6.27 -12.40 -1.67
C HIS A 117 6.74 -11.84 -3.01
N ALA A 118 6.10 -12.25 -4.10
CA ALA A 118 6.45 -11.76 -5.44
C ALA A 118 6.24 -10.24 -5.57
N TRP A 119 5.16 -9.72 -4.99
CA TRP A 119 4.82 -8.30 -5.06
C TRP A 119 5.78 -7.42 -4.26
N LEU A 120 6.09 -7.84 -3.02
CA LEU A 120 6.98 -7.09 -2.11
C LEU A 120 8.47 -7.28 -2.42
N GLY A 121 8.83 -8.34 -3.10
CA GLY A 121 10.22 -8.74 -3.32
C GLY A 121 10.74 -9.65 -2.20
N PRO A 122 11.94 -10.25 -2.39
CA PRO A 122 12.41 -11.31 -1.48
C PRO A 122 12.64 -10.84 -0.05
N GLU A 123 13.21 -9.67 0.15
CA GLU A 123 13.53 -9.17 1.51
C GLU A 123 12.24 -8.92 2.32
N LEU A 124 11.35 -8.08 1.80
CA LEU A 124 10.11 -7.74 2.50
C LEU A 124 9.11 -8.90 2.48
N GLY A 125 9.11 -9.68 1.41
CA GLY A 125 8.25 -10.87 1.31
C GLY A 125 8.59 -11.90 2.37
N GLU A 126 9.86 -12.14 2.65
CA GLU A 126 10.29 -13.06 3.71
C GLU A 126 9.94 -12.53 5.09
N ALA A 127 10.10 -11.24 5.32
CA ALA A 127 9.73 -10.61 6.59
C ALA A 127 8.23 -10.74 6.84
N LEU A 128 7.42 -10.52 5.80
CA LEU A 128 5.97 -10.68 5.91
C LEU A 128 5.57 -12.14 6.17
N ALA A 129 6.19 -13.07 5.47
CA ALA A 129 5.93 -14.51 5.66
C ALA A 129 6.22 -14.93 7.10
N GLU A 130 7.32 -14.46 7.67
CA GLU A 130 7.67 -14.75 9.05
C GLU A 130 6.66 -14.14 10.03
N LEU A 131 6.21 -12.92 9.79
CA LEU A 131 5.18 -12.25 10.59
C LEU A 131 3.89 -13.09 10.62
N TRP A 132 3.41 -13.49 9.46
CA TRP A 132 2.17 -14.29 9.35
C TRP A 132 2.32 -15.69 9.94
N LYS A 133 3.49 -16.30 9.79
CA LYS A 133 3.79 -17.60 10.37
C LYS A 133 3.65 -17.59 11.89
N GLN A 134 3.95 -16.47 12.51
CA GLN A 134 3.78 -16.25 13.95
C GLN A 134 2.34 -15.89 14.33
N GLY A 135 1.42 -15.82 13.36
CA GLY A 135 0.04 -15.45 13.61
C GLY A 135 -0.14 -13.98 13.94
N GLN A 136 0.67 -13.13 13.33
CA GLN A 136 0.68 -11.69 13.59
C GLN A 136 0.47 -10.88 12.32
N TRP A 137 0.08 -9.62 12.51
CA TRP A 137 -0.07 -8.65 11.42
C TRP A 137 0.34 -7.26 11.91
N MET A 138 0.46 -6.32 11.01
CA MET A 138 0.80 -4.94 11.36
C MET A 138 -0.19 -3.97 10.72
N PRO A 139 -0.82 -3.09 11.52
CA PRO A 139 -1.68 -2.05 10.96
C PRO A 139 -0.86 -0.96 10.28
N GLN A 140 -1.34 -0.52 9.15
CA GLN A 140 -0.74 0.59 8.39
C GLN A 140 -0.75 1.89 9.20
N GLU A 141 -1.75 2.08 10.04
CA GLU A 141 -1.92 3.29 10.85
C GLU A 141 -0.76 3.56 11.82
N ALA A 142 0.10 2.57 12.07
CA ALA A 142 1.31 2.77 12.87
C ALA A 142 2.29 3.73 12.16
N LEU A 143 2.19 3.88 10.83
CA LEU A 143 2.94 4.89 10.07
C LEU A 143 2.13 6.18 10.07
N GLY A 144 2.47 7.11 10.95
CA GLY A 144 1.83 8.41 11.02
C GLY A 144 2.64 9.50 10.34
N PHE A 145 2.08 10.70 10.31
CA PHE A 145 2.73 11.87 9.70
C PHE A 145 4.13 12.12 10.27
N GLU A 146 4.29 11.97 11.57
CA GLU A 146 5.55 12.23 12.27
C GLU A 146 6.68 11.29 11.85
N GLN A 147 6.36 10.07 11.44
CA GLN A 147 7.34 9.07 11.04
C GLN A 147 7.81 9.24 9.59
N LEU A 148 7.11 10.04 8.80
CA LEU A 148 7.45 10.23 7.39
C LEU A 148 8.64 11.16 7.17
N GLY A 149 8.93 12.01 8.13
CA GLY A 149 10.02 12.97 8.07
C GLY A 149 9.70 14.20 7.20
N PRO A 150 10.63 15.09 7.06
CA PRO A 150 10.43 16.30 6.26
C PRO A 150 10.36 16.03 4.76
#